data_58776d53f5259a498cf895cd68ae5851
#
_entry.id   58776d53f5259a498cf895cd68ae5851
#
_cell.length_a   1.000
_cell.length_b   1.000
_cell.length_c   1.000
_cell.angle_alpha   90.00
_cell.angle_beta   90.00
_cell.angle_gamma   90.00
#
_symmetry.space_group_name_H-M   'P 1'
#
loop_
_entity.id
_entity.type
_entity.pdbx_description
1 polymer ?
#
loop_
_entity_poly.entity_id
_entity_poly.type
_entity_poly.pdbx_seq_one_letter_code
_entity_poly.pdbx_strand_id
1 'polypeptide(L)'
;IAACNAGSLNYLKVKADNTWAWPPMMFDNAVEKVQDYLDVMKTAGTIPEFECFDVGIVRCVGMYRQTGMYSGPLEYNFVMGVASGMPAD
;
A
#
# COMPACT_ATOMS: atom_id res chain seq x y z
N ILE A 1 5.02 -12.52 10.25
CA ILE A 1 4.60 -11.22 9.70
C ILE A 1 5.34 -10.97 8.38
N ALA A 2 4.61 -10.58 7.37
CA ALA A 2 5.16 -10.20 6.08
C ALA A 2 4.52 -8.90 5.58
N ALA A 3 5.28 -8.07 4.88
CA ALA A 3 4.80 -6.82 4.32
C ALA A 3 3.77 -7.08 3.22
N CYS A 4 2.71 -6.28 3.19
CA CYS A 4 1.67 -6.31 2.17
C CYS A 4 1.35 -4.87 1.75
N ASN A 5 1.65 -4.52 0.50
CA ASN A 5 1.30 -3.21 -0.02
C ASN A 5 -0.22 -3.14 -0.18
N ALA A 6 -0.86 -2.22 0.53
CA ALA A 6 -2.31 -2.22 0.70
C ALA A 6 -3.07 -1.41 -0.34
N GLY A 7 -2.39 -0.70 -1.22
CA GLY A 7 -3.04 0.09 -2.26
C GLY A 7 -2.07 0.62 -3.29
N SER A 8 -2.64 1.20 -4.36
CA SER A 8 -1.88 1.78 -5.46
C SER A 8 -1.64 3.27 -5.25
N LEU A 9 -0.54 3.77 -5.79
CA LEU A 9 -0.28 5.20 -5.86
C LEU A 9 0.51 5.51 -7.13
N ASN A 10 0.41 6.75 -7.59
CA ASN A 10 1.25 7.24 -8.66
C ASN A 10 2.66 7.46 -8.12
N TYR A 11 3.65 6.92 -8.81
CA TYR A 11 5.04 7.05 -8.39
C TYR A 11 5.71 8.14 -9.22
N LEU A 12 5.81 9.32 -8.63
CA LEU A 12 6.20 10.55 -9.32
C LEU A 12 7.35 11.24 -8.61
N LYS A 13 8.27 11.84 -9.37
CA LYS A 13 9.30 12.72 -8.81
C LYS A 13 9.66 13.80 -9.80
N VAL A 14 9.75 15.03 -9.30
CA VAL A 14 10.11 16.20 -10.08
C VAL A 14 11.56 16.57 -9.80
N LYS A 15 12.34 16.81 -10.85
CA LYS A 15 13.71 17.31 -10.73
C LYS A 15 13.73 18.81 -10.44
N ALA A 16 14.89 19.33 -10.05
CA ALA A 16 15.05 20.76 -9.75
C ALA A 16 14.71 21.69 -10.93
N ASP A 17 14.78 21.19 -12.16
CA ASP A 17 14.43 21.94 -13.36
C ASP A 17 12.94 21.83 -13.74
N ASN A 18 12.10 21.29 -12.85
CA ASN A 18 10.67 21.09 -13.03
C ASN A 18 10.29 20.09 -14.14
N THR A 19 11.17 19.15 -14.43
CA THR A 19 10.86 18.01 -15.31
C THR A 19 10.80 16.72 -14.53
N TRP A 20 10.16 15.70 -15.10
CA TRP A 20 10.05 14.41 -14.45
C TRP A 20 11.41 13.72 -14.30
N ALA A 21 11.71 13.21 -13.09
CA ALA A 21 12.94 12.46 -12.83
C ALA A 21 12.94 11.10 -13.54
N TRP A 22 11.76 10.53 -13.73
CA TRP A 22 11.48 9.32 -14.50
C TRP A 22 10.11 9.46 -15.14
N PRO A 23 9.78 8.64 -16.17
CA PRO A 23 8.43 8.66 -16.71
C PRO A 23 7.41 8.36 -15.61
N PRO A 24 6.32 9.15 -15.53
CA PRO A 24 5.28 8.88 -14.53
C PRO A 24 4.77 7.45 -14.61
N MET A 25 4.65 6.79 -13.46
CA MET A 25 4.20 5.41 -13.37
C MET A 25 3.31 5.21 -12.16
N MET A 26 2.52 4.14 -12.16
CA MET A 26 1.72 3.75 -11.03
C MET A 26 2.40 2.58 -10.30
N PHE A 27 2.53 2.70 -8.99
CA PHE A 27 2.86 1.56 -8.14
C PHE A 27 1.57 0.79 -7.91
N ASP A 28 1.38 -0.27 -8.70
CA ASP A 28 0.10 -0.95 -8.83
C ASP A 28 -0.08 -2.03 -7.76
N ASN A 29 -1.01 -1.76 -6.85
CA ASN A 29 -1.50 -2.74 -5.87
C ASN A 29 -3.02 -2.67 -5.85
N ALA A 30 -3.65 -3.00 -6.98
CA ALA A 30 -5.10 -3.04 -7.11
C ALA A 30 -5.73 -4.03 -6.13
N VAL A 31 -7.01 -3.87 -5.85
CA VAL A 31 -7.72 -4.66 -4.84
C VAL A 31 -7.59 -6.17 -5.10
N GLU A 32 -7.70 -6.61 -6.35
CA GLU A 32 -7.56 -8.02 -6.72
C GLU A 32 -6.19 -8.57 -6.36
N LYS A 33 -5.15 -7.77 -6.56
CA LYS A 33 -3.77 -8.15 -6.25
C LYS A 33 -3.56 -8.25 -4.75
N VAL A 34 -4.12 -7.31 -3.99
CA VAL A 34 -4.10 -7.35 -2.52
C VAL A 34 -4.82 -8.59 -2.02
N GLN A 35 -5.98 -8.93 -2.58
CA GLN A 35 -6.73 -10.14 -2.24
C GLN A 35 -5.87 -11.39 -2.43
N ASP A 36 -5.17 -11.51 -3.56
CA ASP A 36 -4.31 -12.66 -3.85
C ASP A 36 -3.19 -12.78 -2.81
N TYR A 37 -2.56 -11.68 -2.44
CA TYR A 37 -1.53 -11.68 -1.40
C TYR A 37 -2.07 -12.10 -0.05
N LEU A 38 -3.26 -11.61 0.33
CA LEU A 38 -3.89 -11.98 1.60
C LEU A 38 -4.25 -13.47 1.63
N ASP A 39 -4.74 -14.02 0.53
CA ASP A 39 -5.06 -15.44 0.42
C ASP A 39 -3.81 -16.31 0.58
N VAL A 40 -2.71 -15.94 -0.05
CA VAL A 40 -1.42 -16.65 0.08
C VAL A 40 -0.92 -16.58 1.53
N MET A 41 -0.98 -15.42 2.16
CA MET A 41 -0.54 -15.24 3.54
C MET A 41 -1.40 -16.05 4.51
N LYS A 42 -2.71 -16.10 4.31
CA LYS A 42 -3.63 -16.89 5.13
C LYS A 42 -3.28 -18.38 5.04
N THR A 43 -3.04 -18.89 3.85
CA THR A 43 -2.66 -20.28 3.62
C THR A 43 -1.33 -20.61 4.30
N ALA A 44 -0.39 -19.69 4.30
CA ALA A 44 0.93 -19.85 4.93
C ALA A 44 0.90 -19.61 6.45
N GLY A 45 -0.21 -19.14 7.01
CA GLY A 45 -0.29 -18.77 8.42
C GLY A 45 0.48 -17.50 8.76
N THR A 46 0.68 -16.62 7.78
CA THR A 46 1.45 -15.38 7.93
C THR A 46 0.53 -14.20 8.18
N ILE A 47 0.88 -13.35 9.15
CA ILE A 47 0.14 -12.12 9.45
C ILE A 47 0.65 -11.00 8.54
N PRO A 48 -0.22 -10.32 7.76
CA PRO A 48 0.20 -9.21 6.94
C PRO A 48 0.48 -7.95 7.76
N GLU A 49 1.54 -7.25 7.40
CA GLU A 49 1.81 -5.89 7.84
C GLU A 49 1.45 -4.97 6.68
N PHE A 50 0.35 -4.22 6.83
CA PHE A 50 -0.16 -3.38 5.74
C PHE A 50 0.69 -2.13 5.58
N GLU A 51 1.38 -2.03 4.46
CA GLU A 51 2.16 -0.85 4.12
C GLU A 51 1.26 0.19 3.47
N CYS A 52 1.15 1.36 4.11
CA CYS A 52 0.27 2.43 3.71
C CYS A 52 1.09 3.66 3.32
N PHE A 53 1.01 4.05 2.07
CA PHE A 53 1.72 5.21 1.53
C PHE A 53 0.92 6.51 1.69
N ASP A 54 -0.37 6.43 1.94
CA ASP A 54 -1.22 7.57 2.21
C ASP A 54 -2.42 7.19 3.09
N VAL A 55 -3.18 8.21 3.50
CA VAL A 55 -4.35 8.03 4.39
C VAL A 55 -5.48 7.27 3.70
N GLY A 56 -5.63 7.45 2.38
CA GLY A 56 -6.64 6.71 1.61
C GLY A 56 -6.38 5.21 1.62
N ILE A 57 -5.13 4.79 1.58
CA ILE A 57 -4.77 3.37 1.67
C ILE A 57 -5.12 2.81 3.04
N VAL A 58 -4.90 3.57 4.12
CA VAL A 58 -5.32 3.17 5.48
C VAL A 58 -6.82 2.90 5.52
N ARG A 59 -7.61 3.79 4.91
CA ARG A 59 -9.06 3.61 4.83
C ARG A 59 -9.43 2.37 4.03
N CYS A 60 -8.72 2.09 2.94
CA CYS A 60 -8.93 0.87 2.16
C CYS A 60 -8.72 -0.39 3.00
N VAL A 61 -7.71 -0.43 3.85
CA VAL A 61 -7.47 -1.57 4.75
C VAL A 61 -8.68 -1.79 5.68
N GLY A 62 -9.25 -0.71 6.21
CA GLY A 62 -10.48 -0.79 6.99
C GLY A 62 -11.64 -1.40 6.21
N MET A 63 -11.77 -1.06 4.92
CA MET A 63 -12.78 -1.64 4.03
C MET A 63 -12.53 -3.10 3.74
N TYR A 64 -11.27 -3.53 3.63
CA TYR A 64 -10.93 -4.94 3.45
C TYR A 64 -11.42 -5.77 4.62
N ARG A 65 -11.26 -5.26 5.84
CA ARG A 65 -11.77 -5.92 7.03
C ARG A 65 -13.29 -5.90 7.11
N GLN A 66 -13.90 -4.77 6.79
CA GLN A 66 -15.35 -4.58 6.84
C GLN A 66 -16.09 -5.50 5.88
N THR A 67 -15.52 -5.76 4.71
CA THR A 67 -16.12 -6.63 3.69
C THR A 67 -15.81 -8.11 3.88
N GLY A 68 -15.02 -8.47 4.90
CA GLY A 68 -14.63 -9.85 5.15
C GLY A 68 -13.46 -10.34 4.30
N MET A 69 -12.86 -9.49 3.51
CA MET A 69 -11.67 -9.82 2.71
C MET A 69 -10.47 -10.14 3.58
N TYR A 70 -10.41 -9.54 4.77
CA TYR A 70 -9.42 -9.82 5.79
C TYR A 70 -10.06 -9.82 7.16
N SER A 71 -9.74 -10.81 8.00
CA SER A 71 -10.36 -10.96 9.32
C SER A 71 -9.35 -11.12 10.46
N GLY A 72 -8.07 -10.97 10.20
CA GLY A 72 -7.04 -11.10 11.22
C GLY A 72 -6.69 -9.80 11.94
N PRO A 73 -5.60 -9.79 12.73
CA PRO A 73 -5.11 -8.58 13.38
C PRO A 73 -4.69 -7.51 12.37
N LEU A 74 -4.94 -6.24 12.69
CA LEU A 74 -4.54 -5.12 11.84
C LEU A 74 -3.19 -4.57 12.30
N GLU A 75 -2.17 -4.74 11.47
CA GLU A 75 -0.86 -4.15 11.66
C GLU A 75 -0.54 -3.24 10.49
N TYR A 76 -0.16 -2.00 10.80
CA TYR A 76 0.10 -0.97 9.81
C TYR A 76 1.55 -0.55 9.83
N ASN A 77 2.10 -0.29 8.65
CA ASN A 77 3.37 0.38 8.49
C ASN A 77 3.15 1.60 7.59
N PHE A 78 3.36 2.80 8.15
CA PHE A 78 3.18 4.03 7.40
C PHE A 78 4.47 4.38 6.69
N VAL A 79 4.46 4.32 5.36
CA VAL A 79 5.63 4.65 4.54
C VAL A 79 5.57 6.14 4.19
N MET A 80 6.48 6.90 4.78
CA MET A 80 6.52 8.36 4.65
C MET A 80 7.79 8.80 3.94
N GLY A 81 7.75 9.97 3.32
CA GLY A 81 8.92 10.50 2.62
C GLY A 81 9.19 9.90 1.25
N VAL A 82 8.33 9.02 0.76
CA VAL A 82 8.38 8.53 -0.62
C VAL A 82 7.97 9.66 -1.56
N ALA A 83 8.56 9.72 -2.75
CA ALA A 83 8.51 10.86 -3.65
C ALA A 83 7.10 11.40 -3.96
N SER A 84 6.07 10.56 -3.98
CA SER A 84 4.69 11.00 -4.24
C SER A 84 3.69 10.45 -3.23
N GLY A 85 4.17 10.01 -2.08
CA GLY A 85 3.34 9.60 -0.96
C GLY A 85 3.22 10.70 0.10
N MET A 86 2.92 10.30 1.35
CA MET A 86 2.84 11.24 2.46
C MET A 86 4.22 11.85 2.77
N PRO A 87 4.32 13.16 3.00
CA PRO A 87 5.59 13.76 3.41
C PRO A 87 5.99 13.32 4.82
N ALA A 88 7.30 13.32 5.08
CA ALA A 88 7.84 12.92 6.39
C ALA A 88 7.81 14.08 7.41
N ASP A 89 7.54 15.30 6.98
CA ASP A 89 7.53 16.52 7.80
C ASP A 89 6.15 17.20 7.89
#